data_10aac9e296e717967b23645298221bf7
#
_entry.id   10aac9e296e717967b23645298221bf7
#
_cell.length_a   1.000
_cell.length_b   1.000
_cell.length_c   1.000
_cell.angle_alpha   90.00
_cell.angle_beta   90.00
_cell.angle_gamma   90.00
#
_symmetry.space_group_name_H-M   'P 1'
#
loop_
_entity.id
_entity.type
_entity.pdbx_description
1 polymer ?
#
loop_
_entity_poly.entity_id
_entity_poly.type
_entity_poly.pdbx_seq_one_letter_code
_entity_poly.pdbx_strand_id
1 'polypeptide(L)'
;RKRKTSFLNLKILKLIELLYINNELIISMIKNDYCVQAISFVLKKDNNYLFWIDMYDSSKMINIFNYIKFISKMSSKKDVNIHFGRGDYFYKLNNFKPKIENLQHIYVFFSNLDLFYFKIKFMILNIIRKAYKTIKR
;
A
#
# COMPACT_ATOMS: atom_id res chain seq x y z
N ARG A 1 6.89 -13.58 8.54
CA ARG A 1 6.33 -12.74 9.63
C ARG A 1 4.84 -12.56 9.37
N LYS A 2 3.97 -13.29 10.08
CA LYS A 2 2.51 -13.10 10.00
C LYS A 2 2.22 -11.65 10.40
N ARG A 3 1.79 -10.81 9.46
CA ARG A 3 1.31 -9.47 9.79
C ARG A 3 0.05 -9.65 10.65
N LYS A 4 0.03 -9.06 11.82
CA LYS A 4 -1.19 -8.99 12.62
C LYS A 4 -2.23 -8.25 11.78
N THR A 5 -3.41 -8.81 11.65
CA THR A 5 -4.56 -8.21 10.94
C THR A 5 -5.11 -6.95 11.63
N SER A 6 -4.45 -6.51 12.69
CA SER A 6 -4.83 -5.35 13.51
C SER A 6 -4.87 -4.01 12.76
N PHE A 7 -4.34 -3.94 11.53
CA PHE A 7 -4.47 -2.71 10.75
C PHE A 7 -5.87 -2.52 10.13
N LEU A 8 -6.65 -3.59 9.94
CA LEU A 8 -8.05 -3.54 9.50
C LEU A 8 -8.97 -3.32 10.72
N ASN A 9 -8.83 -2.17 11.35
CA ASN A 9 -9.73 -1.78 12.42
C ASN A 9 -11.04 -1.17 11.87
N LEU A 10 -12.02 -0.96 12.76
CA LEU A 10 -13.33 -0.41 12.37
C LEU A 10 -13.25 0.92 11.60
N LYS A 11 -12.26 1.77 11.92
CA LYS A 11 -12.08 3.06 11.20
C LYS A 11 -11.66 2.83 9.74
N ILE A 12 -10.75 1.89 9.50
CA ILE A 12 -10.31 1.53 8.14
C ILE A 12 -11.44 0.86 7.37
N LEU A 13 -12.22 -0.03 8.01
CA LEU A 13 -13.37 -0.66 7.36
C LEU A 13 -14.44 0.36 6.95
N LYS A 14 -14.77 1.32 7.82
CA LYS A 14 -15.67 2.43 7.46
C LYS A 14 -15.13 3.30 6.33
N LEU A 15 -13.82 3.56 6.31
CA LEU A 15 -13.19 4.30 5.22
C LEU A 15 -13.28 3.53 3.89
N ILE A 16 -13.02 2.22 3.90
CA ILE A 16 -13.18 1.35 2.72
C ILE A 16 -14.62 1.42 2.19
N GLU A 17 -15.60 1.31 3.08
CA GLU A 17 -17.01 1.40 2.72
C GLU A 17 -17.36 2.74 2.07
N LEU A 18 -16.96 3.86 2.68
CA LEU A 18 -17.18 5.20 2.15
C LEU A 18 -16.54 5.38 0.77
N LEU A 19 -15.29 4.98 0.61
CA LEU A 19 -14.58 5.07 -0.68
C LEU A 19 -15.24 4.20 -1.75
N TYR A 20 -15.77 3.04 -1.37
CA TYR A 20 -16.48 2.15 -2.29
C TYR A 20 -17.82 2.76 -2.74
N ILE A 21 -18.61 3.29 -1.82
CA ILE A 21 -19.88 3.97 -2.11
C ILE A 21 -19.67 5.19 -3.02
N ASN A 22 -18.60 5.96 -2.78
CA ASN A 22 -18.24 7.12 -3.59
C ASN A 22 -17.58 6.76 -4.93
N ASN A 23 -17.46 5.46 -5.27
CA ASN A 23 -16.82 5.00 -6.49
C ASN A 23 -15.32 5.39 -6.62
N GLU A 24 -14.67 5.64 -5.48
CA GLU A 24 -13.23 5.95 -5.36
C GLU A 24 -12.37 4.72 -5.02
N LEU A 25 -13.02 3.57 -4.83
CA LEU A 25 -12.37 2.30 -4.52
C LEU A 25 -12.86 1.20 -5.46
N ILE A 26 -11.92 0.43 -5.96
CA ILE A 26 -12.18 -0.82 -6.69
C ILE A 26 -11.70 -1.98 -5.84
N ILE A 27 -12.52 -3.01 -5.70
CA ILE A 27 -12.13 -4.26 -5.06
C ILE A 27 -11.77 -5.25 -6.17
N SER A 28 -10.49 -5.61 -6.27
CA SER A 28 -10.03 -6.65 -7.17
C SER A 28 -9.78 -7.92 -6.38
N MET A 29 -10.38 -9.04 -6.81
CA MET A 29 -10.24 -10.30 -6.08
C MET A 29 -10.04 -11.49 -7.01
N ILE A 30 -9.29 -12.47 -6.49
CA ILE A 30 -9.16 -13.81 -7.04
C ILE A 30 -9.85 -14.76 -6.06
N LYS A 31 -10.81 -15.50 -6.54
CA LYS A 31 -11.51 -16.54 -5.77
C LYS A 31 -11.51 -17.85 -6.56
N ASN A 32 -11.50 -18.94 -5.85
CA ASN A 32 -11.93 -20.24 -6.37
C ASN A 32 -13.32 -20.56 -5.81
N ASP A 33 -13.83 -21.76 -6.09
CA ASP A 33 -15.18 -22.18 -5.68
C ASP A 33 -15.42 -22.16 -4.16
N TYR A 34 -14.35 -22.21 -3.37
CA TYR A 34 -14.42 -22.38 -1.92
C TYR A 34 -13.99 -21.17 -1.10
N CYS A 35 -13.09 -20.33 -1.64
CA CYS A 35 -12.56 -19.20 -0.86
C CYS A 35 -11.97 -18.07 -1.72
N VAL A 36 -11.86 -16.90 -1.11
CA VAL A 36 -11.10 -15.76 -1.65
C VAL A 36 -9.60 -16.02 -1.40
N GLN A 37 -8.81 -16.10 -2.46
CA GLN A 37 -7.37 -16.35 -2.40
C GLN A 37 -6.53 -15.07 -2.40
N ALA A 38 -7.01 -14.03 -3.05
CA ALA A 38 -6.40 -12.71 -3.01
C ALA A 38 -7.48 -11.63 -3.11
N ILE A 39 -7.24 -10.52 -2.42
CA ILE A 39 -8.06 -9.31 -2.49
C ILE A 39 -7.15 -8.10 -2.48
N SER A 40 -7.39 -7.16 -3.38
CA SER A 40 -6.70 -5.87 -3.43
C SER A 40 -7.71 -4.75 -3.40
N PHE A 41 -7.52 -3.81 -2.50
CA PHE A 41 -8.25 -2.55 -2.48
C PHE A 41 -7.45 -1.54 -3.29
N VAL A 42 -8.02 -1.10 -4.41
CA VAL A 42 -7.38 -0.19 -5.36
C VAL A 42 -8.08 1.15 -5.30
N LEU A 43 -7.39 2.18 -4.81
CA LEU A 43 -7.89 3.55 -4.84
C LEU A 43 -7.90 4.05 -6.29
N LYS A 44 -8.98 4.74 -6.65
CA LYS A 44 -9.20 5.28 -7.98
C LYS A 44 -9.42 6.78 -7.88
N LYS A 45 -8.66 7.54 -8.66
CA LYS A 45 -8.92 8.96 -8.90
C LYS A 45 -8.61 9.28 -10.35
N ASP A 46 -9.61 9.67 -11.10
CA ASP A 46 -9.52 9.87 -12.55
C ASP A 46 -8.98 8.61 -13.26
N ASN A 47 -7.86 8.73 -13.97
CA ASN A 47 -7.15 7.63 -14.62
C ASN A 47 -6.00 7.06 -13.77
N ASN A 48 -5.91 7.43 -12.48
CA ASN A 48 -4.88 6.95 -11.57
C ASN A 48 -5.46 5.86 -10.66
N TYR A 49 -4.73 4.76 -10.54
CA TYR A 49 -5.10 3.60 -9.74
C TYR A 49 -3.95 3.26 -8.80
N LEU A 50 -4.21 3.20 -7.50
CA LEU A 50 -3.21 2.87 -6.48
C LEU A 50 -3.60 1.57 -5.77
N PHE A 51 -2.80 0.53 -5.89
CA PHE A 51 -2.89 -0.65 -5.03
C PHE A 51 -2.53 -0.25 -3.59
N TRP A 52 -3.57 -0.07 -2.77
CA TRP A 52 -3.45 0.47 -1.41
C TRP A 52 -3.25 -0.64 -0.38
N ILE A 53 -4.11 -1.64 -0.39
CA ILE A 53 -4.07 -2.76 0.55
C ILE A 53 -4.18 -4.06 -0.24
N ASP A 54 -3.23 -4.97 -0.01
CA ASP A 54 -3.21 -6.30 -0.60
C ASP A 54 -3.25 -7.36 0.50
N MET A 55 -4.17 -8.28 0.38
CA MET A 55 -4.29 -9.47 1.21
C MET A 55 -4.32 -10.70 0.30
N TYR A 56 -3.41 -11.63 0.53
CA TYR A 56 -3.27 -12.81 -0.32
C TYR A 56 -2.57 -13.96 0.41
N ASP A 57 -2.80 -15.15 -0.08
CA ASP A 57 -2.03 -16.32 0.33
C ASP A 57 -0.61 -16.23 -0.24
N SER A 58 0.36 -15.93 0.63
CA SER A 58 1.75 -15.73 0.23
C SER A 58 2.43 -16.98 -0.32
N SER A 59 1.89 -18.17 -0.04
CA SER A 59 2.43 -19.44 -0.53
C SER A 59 2.26 -19.63 -2.03
N LYS A 60 1.32 -18.91 -2.67
CA LYS A 60 0.90 -19.12 -4.05
C LYS A 60 1.23 -17.98 -5.01
N MET A 61 1.90 -16.92 -4.55
CA MET A 61 2.17 -15.70 -5.34
C MET A 61 0.95 -15.13 -6.08
N ILE A 62 -0.25 -15.40 -5.57
CA ILE A 62 -1.53 -15.11 -6.21
C ILE A 62 -1.79 -13.59 -6.38
N ASN A 63 -1.09 -12.75 -5.60
CA ASN A 63 -1.12 -11.30 -5.74
C ASN A 63 -0.62 -10.83 -7.11
N ILE A 64 0.42 -11.45 -7.66
CA ILE A 64 0.96 -11.12 -8.99
C ILE A 64 -0.11 -11.37 -10.04
N PHE A 65 -0.80 -12.49 -9.94
CA PHE A 65 -1.89 -12.83 -10.84
C PHE A 65 -3.05 -11.84 -10.76
N ASN A 66 -3.39 -11.38 -9.55
CA ASN A 66 -4.41 -10.34 -9.36
C ASN A 66 -4.00 -9.03 -10.01
N TYR A 67 -2.73 -8.62 -9.91
CA TYR A 67 -2.19 -7.43 -10.58
C TYR A 67 -2.28 -7.56 -12.10
N ILE A 68 -1.84 -8.68 -12.67
CA ILE A 68 -1.88 -8.93 -14.11
C ILE A 68 -3.33 -8.83 -14.63
N LYS A 69 -4.28 -9.48 -13.96
CA LYS A 69 -5.71 -9.40 -14.32
C LYS A 69 -6.24 -7.97 -14.27
N PHE A 70 -5.89 -7.22 -13.22
CA PHE A 70 -6.30 -5.83 -13.11
C PHE A 70 -5.72 -4.97 -14.23
N ILE A 71 -4.41 -5.09 -14.51
CA ILE A 71 -3.73 -4.38 -15.60
C ILE A 71 -4.37 -4.71 -16.94
N SER A 72 -4.58 -5.99 -17.23
CA SER A 72 -5.24 -6.43 -18.46
C SER A 72 -6.62 -5.82 -18.64
N LYS A 73 -7.41 -5.74 -17.57
CA LYS A 73 -8.73 -5.08 -17.60
C LYS A 73 -8.63 -3.57 -17.86
N MET A 74 -7.56 -2.92 -17.39
CA MET A 74 -7.35 -1.47 -17.58
C MET A 74 -6.66 -1.13 -18.89
N SER A 75 -6.01 -2.09 -19.58
CA SER A 75 -5.25 -1.86 -20.83
C SER A 75 -6.11 -1.34 -21.99
N SER A 76 -7.41 -1.53 -21.94
CA SER A 76 -8.36 -0.99 -22.95
C SER A 76 -8.61 0.52 -22.78
N LYS A 77 -8.24 1.10 -21.65
CA LYS A 77 -8.41 2.51 -21.36
C LYS A 77 -7.16 3.30 -21.76
N LYS A 78 -7.34 4.51 -22.28
CA LYS A 78 -6.22 5.44 -22.59
C LYS A 78 -5.72 6.11 -21.31
N ASP A 79 -4.41 6.40 -21.28
CA ASP A 79 -3.75 7.24 -20.28
C ASP A 79 -3.95 6.78 -18.82
N VAL A 80 -3.88 5.47 -18.59
CA VAL A 80 -4.03 4.89 -17.26
C VAL A 80 -2.68 4.84 -16.55
N ASN A 81 -2.63 5.37 -15.34
CA ASN A 81 -1.50 5.25 -14.43
C ASN A 81 -1.81 4.23 -13.31
N ILE A 82 -0.97 3.22 -13.17
CA ILE A 82 -1.11 2.20 -12.13
C ILE A 82 0.07 2.27 -11.18
N HIS A 83 -0.22 2.56 -9.91
CA HIS A 83 0.75 2.65 -8.83
C HIS A 83 0.68 1.37 -7.98
N PHE A 84 1.81 0.69 -7.84
CA PHE A 84 1.92 -0.55 -7.05
C PHE A 84 2.13 -0.31 -5.55
N GLY A 85 1.88 0.90 -5.05
CA GLY A 85 2.09 1.26 -3.67
C GLY A 85 3.57 1.32 -3.28
N ARG A 86 3.82 1.33 -1.98
CA ARG A 86 5.17 1.48 -1.43
C ARG A 86 6.00 0.20 -1.56
N GLY A 87 7.30 0.40 -1.69
CA GLY A 87 8.33 -0.64 -1.65
C GLY A 87 8.75 -1.16 -3.01
N ASP A 88 10.05 -1.33 -3.14
CA ASP A 88 10.79 -1.83 -4.29
C ASP A 88 10.95 -3.36 -4.24
N TYR A 89 9.89 -4.06 -3.95
CA TYR A 89 9.93 -5.52 -3.86
C TYR A 89 10.36 -6.14 -5.19
N PHE A 90 11.30 -7.09 -5.12
CA PHE A 90 11.89 -7.78 -6.26
C PHE A 90 10.84 -8.29 -7.28
N TYR A 91 9.72 -8.85 -6.80
CA TYR A 91 8.67 -9.33 -7.68
C TYR A 91 7.97 -8.21 -8.48
N LYS A 92 7.87 -6.99 -7.92
CA LYS A 92 7.30 -5.85 -8.64
C LYS A 92 8.24 -5.38 -9.75
N LEU A 93 9.52 -5.25 -9.42
CA LEU A 93 10.55 -4.80 -10.37
C LEU A 93 10.72 -5.76 -11.54
N ASN A 94 10.79 -7.05 -11.25
CA ASN A 94 11.03 -8.06 -12.28
C ASN A 94 9.83 -8.32 -13.19
N ASN A 95 8.62 -8.35 -12.61
CA ASN A 95 7.44 -8.70 -13.41
C ASN A 95 6.81 -7.51 -14.13
N PHE A 96 6.92 -6.29 -13.62
CA PHE A 96 6.22 -5.12 -14.16
C PHE A 96 7.14 -4.02 -14.66
N LYS A 97 8.43 -4.05 -14.32
CA LYS A 97 9.43 -3.03 -14.68
C LYS A 97 8.90 -1.60 -14.47
N PRO A 98 8.35 -1.27 -13.29
CA PRO A 98 7.70 0.00 -13.06
C PRO A 98 8.73 1.13 -13.03
N LYS A 99 8.29 2.35 -13.35
CA LYS A 99 9.06 3.55 -13.01
C LYS A 99 9.12 3.69 -11.50
N ILE A 100 10.34 3.82 -10.95
CA ILE A 100 10.53 4.03 -9.51
C ILE A 100 10.50 5.54 -9.24
N GLU A 101 9.65 5.93 -8.28
CA GLU A 101 9.57 7.32 -7.81
C GLU A 101 9.86 7.36 -6.31
N ASN A 102 10.71 8.30 -5.91
CA ASN A 102 11.04 8.52 -4.51
C ASN A 102 9.89 9.24 -3.80
N LEU A 103 9.39 8.64 -2.72
CA LEU A 103 8.39 9.29 -1.88
C LEU A 103 9.07 10.28 -0.93
N GLN A 104 8.59 11.52 -0.95
CA GLN A 104 9.00 12.54 0.01
C GLN A 104 7.98 12.63 1.14
N HIS A 105 8.47 12.78 2.37
CA HIS A 105 7.63 13.07 3.53
C HIS A 105 7.67 14.58 3.77
N ILE A 106 6.53 15.24 3.59
CA ILE A 106 6.38 16.66 3.88
C ILE A 106 5.66 16.78 5.21
N TYR A 107 6.26 17.51 6.14
CA TYR A 107 5.69 17.83 7.45
C TYR A 107 5.38 19.32 7.49
N VAL A 108 4.14 19.67 7.78
CA VAL A 108 3.70 21.06 7.93
C VAL A 108 3.47 21.29 9.43
N PHE A 109 4.06 22.35 9.95
CA PHE A 109 3.95 22.74 11.35
C PHE A 109 3.28 24.10 11.44
N PHE A 110 2.32 24.24 12.34
CA PHE A 110 1.59 25.49 12.55
C PHE A 110 2.25 26.39 13.61
N SER A 111 3.19 25.85 14.39
CA SER A 111 3.96 26.61 15.38
C SER A 111 5.40 26.14 15.47
N ASN A 112 6.29 27.02 15.98
CA ASN A 112 7.68 26.67 16.26
C ASN A 112 7.80 25.61 17.37
N LEU A 113 6.85 25.59 18.31
CA LEU A 113 6.78 24.58 19.37
C LEU A 113 6.51 23.18 18.79
N ASP A 114 5.57 23.05 17.85
CA ASP A 114 5.28 21.77 17.20
C ASP A 114 6.51 21.25 16.43
N LEU A 115 7.22 22.15 15.74
CA LEU A 115 8.46 21.81 15.05
C LEU A 115 9.53 21.34 16.04
N PHE A 116 9.66 21.99 17.20
CA PHE A 116 10.63 21.63 18.24
C PHE A 116 10.32 20.25 18.82
N TYR A 117 9.07 19.99 19.22
CA TYR A 117 8.63 18.68 19.71
C TYR A 117 8.83 17.58 18.65
N PHE A 118 8.54 17.87 17.40
CA PHE A 118 8.78 16.92 16.30
C PHE A 118 10.26 16.57 16.16
N LYS A 119 11.17 17.57 16.20
CA LYS A 119 12.62 17.36 16.12
C LYS A 119 13.13 16.47 17.26
N ILE A 120 12.70 16.73 18.50
CA ILE A 120 13.06 15.91 19.66
C ILE A 120 12.56 14.47 19.49
N LYS A 121 11.28 14.28 19.15
CA LYS A 121 10.69 12.97 18.94
C LYS A 121 11.41 12.18 17.83
N PHE A 122 11.76 12.84 16.74
CA PHE A 122 12.46 12.23 15.63
C PHE A 122 13.90 11.82 15.99
N MET A 123 14.60 12.64 16.77
CA MET A 123 15.92 12.34 17.30
C MET A 123 15.89 11.10 18.21
N ILE A 124 14.96 11.05 19.16
CA ILE A 124 14.79 9.91 20.07
C ILE A 124 14.50 8.62 19.28
N LEU A 125 13.58 8.67 18.31
CA LEU A 125 13.26 7.52 17.47
C LEU A 125 14.46 7.02 16.66
N ASN A 126 15.32 7.93 16.17
CA ASN A 126 16.52 7.55 15.45
C ASN A 126 17.56 6.89 16.37
N ILE A 127 17.72 7.36 17.61
CA ILE A 127 18.58 6.72 18.61
C ILE A 127 18.10 5.30 18.91
N ILE A 128 16.79 5.13 19.18
CA ILE A 128 16.20 3.82 19.44
C ILE A 128 16.39 2.88 18.23
N ARG A 129 16.18 3.36 17.01
CA ARG A 129 16.40 2.56 15.80
C ARG A 129 17.84 2.13 15.61
N LYS A 130 18.80 3.01 15.91
CA LYS A 130 20.24 2.69 15.86
C LYS A 130 20.58 1.63 16.91
N ALA A 131 20.18 1.82 18.17
CA ALA A 131 20.39 0.85 19.24
C ALA A 131 19.79 -0.53 18.90
N TYR A 132 18.56 -0.57 18.40
CA TYR A 132 17.91 -1.81 17.98
C TYR A 132 18.64 -2.55 16.84
N LYS A 133 19.23 -1.81 15.89
CA LYS A 133 20.03 -2.41 14.82
C LYS A 133 21.35 -2.98 15.34
N THR A 134 21.95 -2.37 16.37
CA THR A 134 23.21 -2.86 16.99
C THR A 134 22.98 -4.14 17.80
N ILE A 135 21.84 -4.24 18.51
CA ILE A 135 21.52 -5.44 19.31
C ILE A 135 21.15 -6.66 18.42
N LYS A 136 20.74 -6.42 17.19
CA LYS A 136 20.29 -7.48 16.27
C LYS A 136 21.39 -8.00 15.33
N ARG A 137 22.59 -7.47 15.43
CA ARG A 137 23.81 -8.00 14.81
C ARG A 137 24.56 -8.90 15.78
#